data_090d785dd3e9fb16a66559c860f4be39
#
_entry.id   090d785dd3e9fb16a66559c860f4be39
#
_cell.length_a   1.000
_cell.length_b   1.000
_cell.length_c   1.000
_cell.angle_alpha   90.00
_cell.angle_beta   90.00
_cell.angle_gamma   90.00
#
_symmetry.space_group_name_H-M   'P 1'
#
loop_
_entity.id
_entity.type
_entity.pdbx_description
1 polymer ?
#
loop_
_entity_poly.entity_id
_entity_poly.type
_entity_poly.pdbx_seq_one_letter_code
_entity_poly.pdbx_strand_id
1 'polypeptide(L)'
;TGYRFSGWTGDANSTNSLTDGVSDANNSLAISGPVTLTANFALIDFNVTATVGTGSGNVTGSGSYTINDTPQVVAVASTGWHFTSWSGDTFALNSPTSLSSTINLLQNPQNLSLQANFTRNTFDVNVTATGGGLVNGQPTLSLSAVYEDVVDLNATASLGWEFDRWYGHPNSNDW
;
A
#
# COMPACT_ATOMS: atom_id res chain seq x y z
N THR A 1 15.34 14.74 -17.47
CA THR A 1 14.98 13.89 -16.35
C THR A 1 14.21 12.68 -16.84
N GLY A 2 14.45 11.51 -16.29
CA GLY A 2 13.85 10.25 -16.74
C GLY A 2 14.53 9.57 -17.94
N TYR A 3 15.54 10.20 -18.51
CA TYR A 3 16.38 9.64 -19.56
C TYR A 3 17.85 9.73 -19.19
N ARG A 4 18.62 8.73 -19.60
CA ARG A 4 20.08 8.74 -19.54
C ARG A 4 20.65 8.67 -20.93
N PHE A 5 21.81 9.27 -21.12
CA PHE A 5 22.57 9.10 -22.35
C PHE A 5 22.97 7.63 -22.51
N SER A 6 22.76 7.08 -23.70
CA SER A 6 23.06 5.66 -24.00
C SER A 6 24.16 5.48 -25.03
N GLY A 7 24.63 6.56 -25.67
CA GLY A 7 25.76 6.53 -26.56
C GLY A 7 25.56 7.36 -27.83
N TRP A 8 26.66 7.59 -28.53
CA TRP A 8 26.70 8.18 -29.86
C TRP A 8 26.61 7.10 -30.92
N THR A 9 25.91 7.36 -32.00
CA THR A 9 25.88 6.55 -33.22
C THR A 9 26.13 7.45 -34.44
N GLY A 10 26.66 6.86 -35.51
CA GLY A 10 26.95 7.55 -36.75
C GLY A 10 27.75 6.66 -37.70
N ASP A 11 28.28 7.22 -38.77
CA ASP A 11 29.22 6.52 -39.62
C ASP A 11 30.57 6.26 -38.90
N ALA A 12 31.38 5.31 -39.41
CA ALA A 12 32.63 4.89 -38.76
C ALA A 12 33.65 6.06 -38.64
N ASN A 13 33.67 7.00 -39.58
CA ASN A 13 34.55 8.14 -39.48
C ASN A 13 34.11 9.10 -38.37
N SER A 14 32.80 9.31 -38.22
CA SER A 14 32.23 10.18 -37.21
C SER A 14 32.43 9.63 -35.81
N THR A 15 32.17 8.35 -35.59
CA THR A 15 32.32 7.72 -34.26
C THR A 15 33.78 7.57 -33.85
N ASN A 16 34.69 7.28 -34.78
CA ASN A 16 36.14 7.18 -34.51
C ASN A 16 36.82 8.53 -34.29
N SER A 17 36.17 9.64 -34.65
CA SER A 17 36.67 11.00 -34.41
C SER A 17 36.33 11.55 -33.04
N LEU A 18 35.55 10.81 -32.24
CA LEU A 18 35.24 11.16 -30.85
C LEU A 18 36.46 10.86 -29.94
N THR A 19 36.88 11.84 -29.15
CA THR A 19 38.09 11.75 -28.33
C THR A 19 37.91 10.82 -27.11
N ASP A 20 36.70 10.76 -26.56
CA ASP A 20 36.39 10.04 -25.34
C ASP A 20 35.51 8.81 -25.61
N GLY A 21 35.36 8.43 -26.89
CA GLY A 21 34.60 7.27 -27.34
C GLY A 21 33.08 7.48 -27.36
N VAL A 22 32.37 6.49 -27.86
CA VAL A 22 30.91 6.60 -28.13
C VAL A 22 30.03 6.57 -26.87
N SER A 23 30.57 6.17 -25.73
CA SER A 23 29.82 6.04 -24.46
C SER A 23 29.89 7.28 -23.57
N ASP A 24 30.77 8.22 -23.85
CA ASP A 24 30.86 9.44 -23.06
C ASP A 24 29.86 10.50 -23.55
N ALA A 25 29.05 11.06 -22.66
CA ALA A 25 28.07 12.07 -22.98
C ALA A 25 28.73 13.44 -23.31
N ASN A 26 29.86 13.72 -22.65
CA ASN A 26 30.71 14.91 -22.94
C ASN A 26 31.84 14.48 -23.83
N ASN A 27 31.86 14.95 -25.05
CA ASN A 27 32.83 14.48 -26.03
C ASN A 27 33.35 15.63 -26.87
N SER A 28 34.55 15.44 -27.42
CA SER A 28 35.16 16.33 -28.41
C SER A 28 35.31 15.58 -29.72
N LEU A 29 35.17 16.33 -30.82
CA LEU A 29 35.18 15.77 -32.16
C LEU A 29 36.34 16.36 -32.97
N ALA A 30 37.24 15.51 -33.46
CA ALA A 30 38.28 15.90 -34.38
C ALA A 30 37.75 15.90 -35.84
N ILE A 31 37.60 17.07 -36.43
CA ILE A 31 37.03 17.23 -37.79
C ILE A 31 38.09 17.02 -38.85
N SER A 32 37.92 15.98 -39.69
CA SER A 32 38.76 15.71 -40.86
C SER A 32 37.97 15.53 -42.17
N GLY A 33 36.62 15.63 -42.08
CA GLY A 33 35.70 15.47 -43.21
C GLY A 33 34.24 15.65 -42.76
N PRO A 34 33.26 15.34 -43.64
CA PRO A 34 31.85 15.34 -43.26
C PRO A 34 31.56 14.38 -42.09
N VAL A 35 30.76 14.83 -41.15
CA VAL A 35 30.44 14.09 -39.91
C VAL A 35 28.93 14.05 -39.70
N THR A 36 28.39 12.88 -39.35
CA THR A 36 27.03 12.69 -38.94
C THR A 36 27.01 11.87 -37.64
N LEU A 37 26.58 12.47 -36.53
CA LEU A 37 26.46 11.84 -35.21
C LEU A 37 25.06 12.01 -34.67
N THR A 38 24.59 10.98 -33.97
CA THR A 38 23.33 10.99 -33.25
C THR A 38 23.58 10.65 -31.76
N ALA A 39 23.16 11.53 -30.87
CA ALA A 39 23.13 11.26 -29.45
C ALA A 39 21.88 10.42 -29.12
N ASN A 40 22.08 9.28 -28.50
CA ASN A 40 21.00 8.40 -28.13
C ASN A 40 20.75 8.47 -26.61
N PHE A 41 19.47 8.40 -26.23
CA PHE A 41 19.04 8.41 -24.84
C PHE A 41 18.11 7.24 -24.58
N ALA A 42 18.26 6.61 -23.42
CA ALA A 42 17.39 5.54 -22.95
C ALA A 42 16.58 6.00 -21.73
N LEU A 43 15.39 5.47 -21.57
CA LEU A 43 14.60 5.66 -20.35
C LEU A 43 15.37 5.12 -19.13
N ILE A 44 15.15 5.77 -18.00
CA ILE A 44 15.65 5.30 -16.70
C ILE A 44 14.52 4.51 -16.04
N ASP A 45 14.85 3.36 -15.46
CA ASP A 45 13.96 2.57 -14.65
C ASP A 45 13.99 3.06 -13.20
N PHE A 46 12.79 3.20 -12.61
CA PHE A 46 12.56 3.52 -11.22
C PHE A 46 11.86 2.35 -10.52
N ASN A 47 12.38 1.95 -9.36
CA ASN A 47 11.79 0.87 -8.58
C ASN A 47 10.72 1.44 -7.64
N VAL A 48 9.51 0.89 -7.73
CA VAL A 48 8.44 1.08 -6.76
C VAL A 48 8.40 -0.15 -5.85
N THR A 49 8.53 0.06 -4.56
CA THR A 49 8.35 -0.97 -3.53
C THR A 49 7.10 -0.64 -2.73
N ALA A 50 6.11 -1.51 -2.75
CA ALA A 50 4.86 -1.37 -2.00
C ALA A 50 4.68 -2.61 -1.11
N THR A 51 4.56 -2.39 0.20
CA THR A 51 4.50 -3.45 1.22
C THR A 51 3.41 -3.16 2.25
N VAL A 52 3.13 -4.15 3.10
CA VAL A 52 2.33 -3.93 4.32
C VAL A 52 3.20 -3.22 5.35
N GLY A 53 2.73 -2.12 5.90
CA GLY A 53 3.36 -1.37 6.99
C GLY A 53 2.87 -1.83 8.34
N THR A 54 1.59 -1.65 8.63
CA THR A 54 0.95 -2.07 9.88
C THR A 54 -0.30 -2.91 9.61
N GLY A 55 -0.66 -3.78 10.56
CA GLY A 55 -1.88 -4.59 10.49
C GLY A 55 -1.78 -5.77 9.53
N SER A 56 -2.90 -6.19 8.94
CA SER A 56 -2.98 -7.38 8.09
C SER A 56 -3.72 -7.09 6.77
N GLY A 57 -3.07 -7.46 5.67
CA GLY A 57 -3.58 -7.26 4.32
C GLY A 57 -2.60 -7.73 3.27
N ASN A 58 -2.93 -7.46 2.01
CA ASN A 58 -2.05 -7.70 0.87
C ASN A 58 -1.84 -6.40 0.09
N VAL A 59 -0.68 -6.26 -0.55
CA VAL A 59 -0.31 -5.09 -1.34
C VAL A 59 0.24 -5.54 -2.69
N THR A 60 -0.17 -4.87 -3.75
CA THR A 60 0.34 -5.07 -5.11
C THR A 60 0.78 -3.76 -5.72
N GLY A 61 1.54 -3.82 -6.82
CA GLY A 61 2.02 -2.65 -7.56
C GLY A 61 3.51 -2.37 -7.41
N SER A 62 4.27 -3.26 -6.73
CA SER A 62 5.73 -3.21 -6.77
C SER A 62 6.25 -3.60 -8.15
N GLY A 63 7.30 -2.95 -8.59
CA GLY A 63 7.90 -3.23 -9.89
C GLY A 63 8.92 -2.19 -10.31
N SER A 64 9.48 -2.38 -11.51
CA SER A 64 10.35 -1.43 -12.18
C SER A 64 9.55 -0.73 -13.28
N TYR A 65 9.55 0.58 -13.29
CA TYR A 65 8.74 1.43 -14.16
C TYR A 65 9.55 2.59 -14.71
N THR A 66 9.16 3.09 -15.85
CA THR A 66 9.73 4.30 -16.47
C THR A 66 8.81 5.50 -16.24
N ILE A 67 9.27 6.70 -16.61
CA ILE A 67 8.44 7.92 -16.53
C ILE A 67 7.21 7.89 -17.44
N ASN A 68 7.18 6.99 -18.43
CA ASN A 68 6.06 6.83 -19.35
C ASN A 68 4.97 5.89 -18.81
N ASP A 69 5.25 5.20 -17.70
CA ASP A 69 4.30 4.29 -17.05
C ASP A 69 3.44 5.04 -16.05
N THR A 70 2.24 4.52 -15.81
CA THR A 70 1.31 4.97 -14.78
C THR A 70 1.03 3.82 -13.80
N PRO A 71 2.01 3.43 -12.96
CA PRO A 71 1.83 2.31 -12.05
C PRO A 71 0.74 2.61 -11.03
N GLN A 72 0.10 1.54 -10.57
CA GLN A 72 -0.94 1.60 -9.56
C GLN A 72 -0.56 0.70 -8.39
N VAL A 73 -0.67 1.22 -7.17
CA VAL A 73 -0.61 0.43 -5.94
C VAL A 73 -2.01 0.13 -5.44
N VAL A 74 -2.22 -1.10 -4.98
CA VAL A 74 -3.51 -1.56 -4.45
C VAL A 74 -3.29 -2.27 -3.12
N ALA A 75 -4.06 -1.86 -2.12
CA ALA A 75 -4.11 -2.48 -0.80
C ALA A 75 -5.43 -3.24 -0.63
N VAL A 76 -5.36 -4.47 -0.15
CA VAL A 76 -6.53 -5.32 0.16
C VAL A 76 -6.42 -5.76 1.61
N ALA A 77 -7.36 -5.32 2.44
CA ALA A 77 -7.39 -5.69 3.86
C ALA A 77 -7.75 -7.17 4.04
N SER A 78 -7.15 -7.83 5.04
CA SER A 78 -7.56 -9.15 5.50
C SER A 78 -8.93 -9.09 6.21
N THR A 79 -9.59 -10.25 6.36
CA THR A 79 -10.84 -10.35 7.15
C THR A 79 -10.65 -9.73 8.53
N GLY A 80 -11.61 -8.94 8.96
CA GLY A 80 -11.57 -8.24 10.27
C GLY A 80 -10.66 -7.01 10.31
N TRP A 81 -10.07 -6.60 9.18
CA TRP A 81 -9.24 -5.40 9.06
C TRP A 81 -9.81 -4.43 8.04
N HIS A 82 -9.45 -3.17 8.15
CA HIS A 82 -9.70 -2.16 7.12
C HIS A 82 -8.44 -1.36 6.83
N PHE A 83 -8.32 -0.89 5.60
CA PHE A 83 -7.24 0.00 5.19
C PHE A 83 -7.46 1.39 5.80
N THR A 84 -6.36 2.02 6.26
CA THR A 84 -6.39 3.38 6.82
C THR A 84 -5.70 4.39 5.93
N SER A 85 -4.48 4.10 5.51
CA SER A 85 -3.70 5.03 4.68
C SER A 85 -2.46 4.36 4.09
N TRP A 86 -1.90 5.00 3.09
CA TRP A 86 -0.52 4.78 2.66
C TRP A 86 0.44 5.65 3.50
N SER A 87 1.67 5.18 3.68
CA SER A 87 2.80 5.90 4.28
C SER A 87 4.06 5.69 3.45
N GLY A 88 5.15 6.41 3.78
CA GLY A 88 6.38 6.47 2.99
C GLY A 88 6.31 7.60 1.95
N ASP A 89 6.71 7.33 0.72
CA ASP A 89 6.81 8.34 -0.35
C ASP A 89 5.44 8.72 -0.94
N THR A 90 4.48 9.05 -0.10
CA THR A 90 3.07 9.32 -0.46
C THR A 90 2.87 10.57 -1.31
N PHE A 91 3.86 11.46 -1.39
CA PHE A 91 3.85 12.64 -2.27
C PHE A 91 3.71 12.26 -3.75
N ALA A 92 4.11 11.03 -4.13
CA ALA A 92 3.99 10.53 -5.50
C ALA A 92 2.61 9.93 -5.80
N LEU A 93 1.75 9.74 -4.81
CA LEU A 93 0.42 9.16 -4.94
C LEU A 93 -0.63 10.21 -5.26
N ASN A 94 -1.54 9.91 -6.17
CA ASN A 94 -2.70 10.77 -6.43
C ASN A 94 -3.70 10.78 -5.25
N SER A 95 -3.78 9.67 -4.50
CA SER A 95 -4.72 9.53 -3.39
C SER A 95 -4.15 8.63 -2.28
N PRO A 96 -3.42 9.18 -1.29
CA PRO A 96 -2.76 8.40 -0.24
C PRO A 96 -3.72 7.78 0.78
N THR A 97 -4.98 8.15 0.78
CA THR A 97 -6.03 7.61 1.65
C THR A 97 -6.97 6.63 0.94
N SER A 98 -6.78 6.38 -0.34
CA SER A 98 -7.54 5.39 -1.11
C SER A 98 -6.84 4.03 -1.11
N LEU A 99 -7.63 2.94 -1.06
CA LEU A 99 -7.16 1.55 -1.24
C LEU A 99 -6.32 1.37 -2.52
N SER A 100 -6.68 2.11 -3.56
CA SER A 100 -5.98 2.09 -4.84
C SER A 100 -5.56 3.51 -5.19
N SER A 101 -4.29 3.67 -5.57
CA SER A 101 -3.74 4.95 -5.99
C SER A 101 -2.77 4.78 -7.15
N THR A 102 -2.82 5.70 -8.11
CA THR A 102 -1.84 5.80 -9.19
C THR A 102 -0.63 6.61 -8.73
N ILE A 103 0.52 6.26 -9.29
CA ILE A 103 1.80 6.94 -9.02
C ILE A 103 2.15 7.82 -10.21
N ASN A 104 2.56 9.06 -9.95
CA ASN A 104 3.01 10.00 -10.98
C ASN A 104 4.54 10.03 -11.03
N LEU A 105 5.14 9.12 -11.80
CA LEU A 105 6.59 9.06 -12.02
C LEU A 105 7.14 10.19 -12.89
N LEU A 106 6.33 10.79 -13.74
CA LEU A 106 6.74 11.91 -14.57
C LEU A 106 7.11 13.14 -13.71
N GLN A 107 6.36 13.38 -12.64
CA GLN A 107 6.63 14.47 -11.69
C GLN A 107 7.61 14.05 -10.59
N ASN A 108 7.72 12.75 -10.31
CA ASN A 108 8.53 12.19 -9.24
C ASN A 108 9.44 11.06 -9.77
N PRO A 109 10.45 11.39 -10.63
CA PRO A 109 11.29 10.40 -11.29
C PRO A 109 12.39 9.87 -10.34
N GLN A 110 12.00 9.02 -9.38
CA GLN A 110 12.87 8.40 -8.38
C GLN A 110 12.32 7.06 -7.91
N ASN A 111 13.15 6.28 -7.23
CA ASN A 111 12.70 5.09 -6.53
C ASN A 111 11.77 5.47 -5.38
N LEU A 112 10.71 4.69 -5.19
CA LEU A 112 9.66 4.96 -4.21
C LEU A 112 9.48 3.76 -3.28
N SER A 113 9.28 4.04 -2.00
CA SER A 113 8.92 3.08 -0.97
C SER A 113 7.60 3.47 -0.32
N LEU A 114 6.60 2.59 -0.43
CA LEU A 114 5.23 2.80 0.04
C LEU A 114 4.81 1.68 0.98
N GLN A 115 4.02 2.01 1.99
CA GLN A 115 3.48 1.05 2.93
C GLN A 115 1.98 1.27 3.11
N ALA A 116 1.20 0.19 2.99
CA ALA A 116 -0.22 0.19 3.30
C ALA A 116 -0.43 -0.11 4.79
N ASN A 117 -1.21 0.68 5.47
CA ASN A 117 -1.53 0.52 6.88
C ASN A 117 -2.98 0.06 7.04
N PHE A 118 -3.17 -0.92 7.92
CA PHE A 118 -4.46 -1.52 8.23
C PHE A 118 -4.71 -1.49 9.74
N THR A 119 -5.98 -1.36 10.12
CA THR A 119 -6.44 -1.39 11.52
C THR A 119 -7.52 -2.44 11.67
N ARG A 120 -7.60 -3.09 12.84
CA ARG A 120 -8.67 -4.04 13.16
C ARG A 120 -10.02 -3.33 13.16
N ASN A 121 -11.04 -4.01 12.64
CA ASN A 121 -12.42 -3.54 12.74
C ASN A 121 -12.88 -3.54 14.18
N THR A 122 -13.64 -2.52 14.53
CA THR A 122 -14.26 -2.39 15.85
C THR A 122 -15.75 -2.70 15.74
N PHE A 123 -16.29 -3.41 16.71
CA PHE A 123 -17.69 -3.82 16.79
C PHE A 123 -18.28 -3.42 18.13
N ASP A 124 -19.53 -2.98 18.10
CA ASP A 124 -20.29 -2.74 19.32
C ASP A 124 -20.88 -4.06 19.83
N VAL A 125 -20.63 -4.36 21.09
CA VAL A 125 -21.17 -5.53 21.80
C VAL A 125 -22.22 -5.03 22.78
N ASN A 126 -23.49 -5.41 22.56
CA ASN A 126 -24.61 -5.06 23.41
C ASN A 126 -25.26 -6.35 23.93
N VAL A 127 -25.25 -6.52 25.24
CA VAL A 127 -25.85 -7.69 25.91
C VAL A 127 -26.83 -7.20 26.97
N THR A 128 -28.05 -7.74 26.98
CA THR A 128 -29.11 -7.35 27.93
C THR A 128 -29.60 -8.56 28.68
N ALA A 129 -29.72 -8.44 29.99
CA ALA A 129 -30.42 -9.43 30.82
C ALA A 129 -31.93 -9.20 30.70
N THR A 130 -32.68 -10.28 30.45
CA THR A 130 -34.15 -10.25 30.48
C THR A 130 -34.66 -11.01 31.68
N GLY A 131 -35.75 -10.54 32.29
CA GLY A 131 -36.25 -11.08 33.57
C GLY A 131 -35.45 -10.54 34.76
N GLY A 132 -35.28 -11.38 35.79
CA GLY A 132 -34.56 -11.01 37.02
C GLY A 132 -33.11 -11.50 37.00
N GLY A 133 -32.20 -10.70 36.41
CA GLY A 133 -30.78 -11.02 36.36
C GLY A 133 -29.93 -9.87 35.92
N LEU A 134 -28.60 -10.09 35.91
CA LEU A 134 -27.58 -9.12 35.50
C LEU A 134 -26.55 -9.82 34.61
N VAL A 135 -25.97 -9.06 33.65
CA VAL A 135 -24.79 -9.46 32.90
C VAL A 135 -23.62 -8.61 33.39
N ASN A 136 -22.55 -9.25 33.85
CA ASN A 136 -21.38 -8.59 34.43
C ASN A 136 -21.77 -7.56 35.52
N GLY A 137 -22.80 -7.85 36.30
CA GLY A 137 -23.31 -6.99 37.37
C GLY A 137 -24.19 -5.83 36.91
N GLN A 138 -24.58 -5.75 35.65
CA GLN A 138 -25.43 -4.69 35.07
C GLN A 138 -26.64 -5.28 34.32
N PRO A 139 -27.79 -4.59 34.25
CA PRO A 139 -28.94 -5.05 33.46
C PRO A 139 -28.66 -5.04 31.95
N THR A 140 -27.72 -4.19 31.52
CA THR A 140 -27.24 -4.10 30.12
C THR A 140 -25.76 -3.84 30.13
N LEU A 141 -25.01 -4.61 29.32
CA LEU A 141 -23.61 -4.41 29.06
C LEU A 141 -23.50 -3.82 27.64
N SER A 142 -22.80 -2.69 27.51
CA SER A 142 -22.50 -2.06 26.22
C SER A 142 -21.04 -1.71 26.19
N LEU A 143 -20.30 -2.27 25.24
CA LEU A 143 -18.86 -2.03 25.07
C LEU A 143 -18.47 -2.12 23.58
N SER A 144 -17.28 -1.65 23.27
CA SER A 144 -16.66 -1.80 21.95
C SER A 144 -15.51 -2.80 22.05
N ALA A 145 -15.47 -3.74 21.11
CA ALA A 145 -14.43 -4.76 21.02
C ALA A 145 -13.83 -4.75 19.60
N VAL A 146 -12.53 -4.99 19.46
CA VAL A 146 -11.90 -5.12 18.14
C VAL A 146 -11.97 -6.57 17.66
N TYR A 147 -11.85 -6.77 16.36
CA TYR A 147 -11.84 -8.10 15.74
C TYR A 147 -10.87 -9.06 16.48
N GLU A 148 -11.35 -10.26 16.78
CA GLU A 148 -10.66 -11.32 17.56
C GLU A 148 -10.51 -11.04 19.05
N ASP A 149 -11.06 -9.97 19.60
CA ASP A 149 -11.14 -9.83 21.05
C ASP A 149 -12.11 -10.86 21.65
N VAL A 150 -11.76 -11.37 22.81
CA VAL A 150 -12.64 -12.21 23.62
C VAL A 150 -13.28 -11.35 24.70
N VAL A 151 -14.61 -11.37 24.78
CA VAL A 151 -15.38 -10.67 25.79
C VAL A 151 -15.98 -11.69 26.76
N ASP A 152 -15.56 -11.65 28.01
CA ASP A 152 -16.11 -12.52 29.04
C ASP A 152 -17.48 -12.03 29.48
N LEU A 153 -18.46 -12.93 29.44
CA LEU A 153 -19.84 -12.68 29.87
C LEU A 153 -20.18 -13.55 31.07
N ASN A 154 -20.66 -12.91 32.15
CA ASN A 154 -21.14 -13.59 33.36
C ASN A 154 -22.58 -13.17 33.64
N ALA A 155 -23.51 -14.12 33.56
CA ALA A 155 -24.91 -13.92 33.95
C ALA A 155 -25.13 -14.30 35.41
N THR A 156 -25.75 -13.43 36.19
CA THR A 156 -26.10 -13.67 37.60
C THR A 156 -27.60 -13.49 37.78
N ALA A 157 -28.27 -14.54 38.26
CA ALA A 157 -29.69 -14.49 38.54
C ALA A 157 -29.99 -13.78 39.87
N SER A 158 -31.08 -13.01 39.93
CA SER A 158 -31.61 -12.43 41.15
C SER A 158 -32.37 -13.47 41.97
N LEU A 159 -32.67 -13.12 43.22
CA LEU A 159 -33.44 -14.01 44.13
C LEU A 159 -34.80 -14.42 43.50
N GLY A 160 -35.03 -15.72 43.45
CA GLY A 160 -36.25 -16.32 42.90
C GLY A 160 -36.20 -16.52 41.35
N TRP A 161 -35.05 -16.28 40.76
CA TRP A 161 -34.80 -16.50 39.34
C TRP A 161 -33.64 -17.49 39.15
N GLU A 162 -33.59 -18.12 37.97
CA GLU A 162 -32.47 -18.97 37.55
C GLU A 162 -32.04 -18.54 36.16
N PHE A 163 -30.76 -18.78 35.80
CA PHE A 163 -30.27 -18.57 34.46
C PHE A 163 -30.80 -19.68 33.55
N ASP A 164 -31.49 -19.32 32.47
CA ASP A 164 -32.00 -20.27 31.50
C ASP A 164 -30.95 -20.50 30.37
N ARG A 165 -30.67 -19.47 29.60
CA ARG A 165 -29.72 -19.57 28.48
C ARG A 165 -29.32 -18.20 27.95
N TRP A 166 -28.26 -18.18 27.11
CA TRP A 166 -27.96 -17.08 26.27
C TRP A 166 -28.79 -17.13 24.98
N TYR A 167 -29.35 -15.99 24.57
CA TYR A 167 -29.95 -15.80 23.26
C TYR A 167 -29.06 -14.86 22.45
N GLY A 168 -28.81 -15.16 21.18
CA GLY A 168 -27.88 -14.37 20.40
C GLY A 168 -28.31 -14.16 18.96
N HIS A 169 -27.42 -13.56 18.22
CA HIS A 169 -27.49 -13.40 16.78
C HIS A 169 -27.64 -14.80 16.10
N PRO A 170 -28.32 -14.91 14.94
CA PRO A 170 -28.58 -16.20 14.27
C PRO A 170 -27.34 -17.07 13.97
N ASN A 171 -26.13 -16.53 14.13
CA ASN A 171 -24.87 -17.27 14.02
C ASN A 171 -24.26 -17.68 15.37
N SER A 172 -24.90 -17.37 16.50
CA SER A 172 -24.53 -17.93 17.81
C SER A 172 -25.00 -19.37 17.87
N ASN A 173 -24.06 -20.33 17.99
CA ASN A 173 -24.45 -21.68 18.38
C ASN A 173 -25.09 -21.58 19.75
N ASP A 174 -26.32 -22.05 19.88
CA ASP A 174 -26.97 -22.20 21.18
C ASP A 174 -26.15 -23.21 22.01
N TRP A 175 -25.51 -22.71 23.06
CA TRP A 175 -24.76 -23.52 24.03
C TRP A 175 -25.65 -23.96 25.19
#